data_a70f335fe53a691c1d79ca0870774a4a
#
_entry.id   a70f335fe53a691c1d79ca0870774a4a
#
_cell.length_a   1.000
_cell.length_b   1.000
_cell.length_c   1.000
_cell.angle_alpha   90.00
_cell.angle_beta   90.00
_cell.angle_gamma   90.00
#
_symmetry.space_group_name_H-M   'P 1'
#
loop_
_entity.id
_entity.type
_entity.pdbx_description
1 polymer ?
#
loop_
_entity_poly.entity_id
_entity_poly.type
_entity_poly.pdbx_seq_one_letter_code
_entity_poly.pdbx_strand_id
1 'polypeptide(L)'
;SDLEESKVGGAWGSHGVSIDNGTCAGKEVQITICVKNTGDCRGKEVVQVYVQAPQGKLGKPARELKAFAKTKELAPGEKQKMTLHIPVKNLASYDDSGVAGHKSCYVSEAGAYVFHVGNSVRNTKIADVDGKGAYIVKELCVTEALQEALAPTEAFERIRPGQSREDGSYQQEKE
;
A
#
# COMPACT_ATOMS: atom_id res chain seq x y z
N SER A 1 29.11 -11.99 -4.22
CA SER A 1 28.10 -12.66 -5.07
C SER A 1 27.13 -11.59 -5.52
N ASP A 2 27.18 -11.33 -6.82
CA ASP A 2 26.42 -10.31 -7.52
C ASP A 2 24.94 -10.64 -7.41
N LEU A 3 24.20 -9.74 -6.77
CA LEU A 3 22.74 -9.78 -6.80
C LEU A 3 22.33 -9.39 -8.22
N GLU A 4 21.85 -10.36 -9.00
CA GLU A 4 21.28 -10.13 -10.32
C GLU A 4 20.21 -9.03 -10.21
N GLU A 5 20.43 -7.95 -10.95
CA GLU A 5 19.44 -6.90 -11.19
C GLU A 5 18.23 -7.54 -11.86
N SER A 6 17.19 -7.86 -11.10
CA SER A 6 15.92 -8.18 -11.72
C SER A 6 15.42 -6.90 -12.41
N LYS A 7 15.62 -6.85 -13.71
CA LYS A 7 15.18 -5.79 -14.61
C LYS A 7 13.65 -5.77 -14.68
N VAL A 8 13.00 -5.21 -13.70
CA VAL A 8 11.65 -4.71 -13.88
C VAL A 8 11.78 -3.22 -14.17
N GLY A 9 12.00 -2.93 -15.45
CA GLY A 9 12.29 -1.59 -15.92
C GLY A 9 11.11 -0.64 -15.82
N GLY A 10 11.34 0.49 -15.27
CA GLY A 10 10.55 1.70 -15.27
C GLY A 10 11.29 2.73 -14.44
N ALA A 11 11.77 3.77 -15.09
CA ALA A 11 12.34 4.92 -14.40
C ALA A 11 11.19 5.73 -13.78
N TRP A 12 11.36 6.19 -12.56
CA TRP A 12 10.52 7.22 -11.98
C TRP A 12 11.22 8.56 -12.23
N GLY A 13 10.88 9.21 -13.33
CA GLY A 13 11.60 10.42 -13.73
C GLY A 13 13.10 10.17 -13.88
N SER A 14 13.94 10.91 -13.16
CA SER A 14 15.40 10.76 -13.14
C SER A 14 15.93 9.70 -12.15
N HIS A 15 15.05 8.87 -11.56
CA HIS A 15 15.44 7.84 -10.58
C HIS A 15 15.02 6.45 -11.03
N GLY A 16 15.98 5.50 -11.03
CA GLY A 16 15.70 4.08 -11.17
C GLY A 16 15.34 3.46 -9.82
N VAL A 17 14.29 2.63 -9.77
CA VAL A 17 13.89 1.93 -8.54
C VAL A 17 13.77 0.45 -8.82
N SER A 18 14.42 -0.36 -8.02
CA SER A 18 14.17 -1.80 -7.91
C SER A 18 13.54 -2.11 -6.55
N ILE A 19 12.58 -3.01 -6.54
CA ILE A 19 12.00 -3.56 -5.32
C ILE A 19 12.71 -4.90 -5.08
N ASP A 20 13.52 -4.96 -4.03
CA ASP A 20 14.30 -6.15 -3.76
C ASP A 20 13.41 -7.28 -3.20
N ASN A 21 12.63 -7.01 -2.15
CA ASN A 21 11.71 -7.98 -1.56
C ASN A 21 10.68 -7.32 -0.65
N GLY A 22 9.49 -7.92 -0.55
CA GLY A 22 8.55 -7.74 0.54
C GLY A 22 8.55 -8.98 1.40
N THR A 23 8.74 -8.85 2.70
CA THR A 23 8.69 -9.93 3.67
C THR A 23 7.70 -9.61 4.77
N CYS A 24 7.01 -10.62 5.28
CA CYS A 24 6.17 -10.50 6.47
C CYS A 24 6.90 -11.11 7.67
N ALA A 25 7.41 -10.28 8.56
CA ALA A 25 8.06 -10.69 9.78
C ALA A 25 7.15 -10.39 10.98
N GLY A 26 6.50 -11.40 11.53
CA GLY A 26 5.59 -11.24 12.67
C GLY A 26 4.35 -10.40 12.33
N LYS A 27 4.21 -9.23 12.98
CA LYS A 27 3.06 -8.31 12.80
C LYS A 27 3.40 -7.10 11.90
N GLU A 28 4.38 -7.22 11.03
CA GLU A 28 4.88 -6.14 10.20
C GLU A 28 5.21 -6.62 8.79
N VAL A 29 4.82 -5.85 7.78
CA VAL A 29 5.28 -6.03 6.40
C VAL A 29 6.44 -5.07 6.17
N GLN A 30 7.57 -5.63 5.74
CA GLN A 30 8.78 -4.89 5.41
C GLN A 30 8.99 -4.88 3.90
N ILE A 31 9.15 -3.70 3.31
CA ILE A 31 9.40 -3.55 1.87
C ILE A 31 10.75 -2.90 1.69
N THR A 32 11.69 -3.66 1.15
CA THR A 32 13.04 -3.19 0.84
C THR A 32 13.13 -2.75 -0.61
N ILE A 33 13.67 -1.56 -0.83
CA ILE A 33 13.79 -0.91 -2.13
C ILE A 33 15.19 -0.32 -2.29
N CYS A 34 15.65 -0.28 -3.53
CA CYS A 34 16.87 0.40 -3.91
C CYS A 34 16.53 1.54 -4.87
N VAL A 35 16.84 2.77 -4.50
CA VAL A 35 16.66 3.96 -5.33
C VAL A 35 18.00 4.36 -5.91
N LYS A 36 18.07 4.54 -7.24
CA LYS A 36 19.27 5.02 -7.96
C LYS A 36 18.95 6.35 -8.63
N ASN A 37 19.82 7.32 -8.46
CA ASN A 37 19.77 8.54 -9.27
C ASN A 37 20.27 8.23 -10.68
N THR A 38 19.38 8.28 -11.68
CA THR A 38 19.67 8.04 -13.09
C THR A 38 19.80 9.33 -13.90
N GLY A 39 19.62 10.49 -13.26
CA GLY A 39 19.80 11.81 -13.87
C GLY A 39 21.21 12.35 -13.72
N ASP A 40 21.46 13.52 -14.31
CA ASP A 40 22.76 14.18 -14.36
C ASP A 40 23.00 15.14 -13.18
N CYS A 41 21.96 15.44 -12.39
CA CYS A 41 22.03 16.35 -11.24
C CYS A 41 21.83 15.61 -9.93
N ARG A 42 22.37 16.16 -8.84
CA ARG A 42 22.05 15.70 -7.49
C ARG A 42 20.57 15.90 -7.18
N GLY A 43 19.96 14.96 -6.49
CA GLY A 43 18.55 15.05 -6.15
C GLY A 43 18.12 14.10 -5.03
N LYS A 44 16.90 14.30 -4.56
CA LYS A 44 16.24 13.45 -3.57
C LYS A 44 14.94 12.94 -4.16
N GLU A 45 14.55 11.73 -3.78
CA GLU A 45 13.27 11.13 -4.19
C GLU A 45 12.45 10.74 -2.96
N VAL A 46 11.12 10.81 -3.08
CA VAL A 46 10.19 10.32 -2.07
C VAL A 46 9.60 9.02 -2.56
N VAL A 47 9.84 7.95 -1.82
CA VAL A 47 9.22 6.66 -2.06
C VAL A 47 7.97 6.53 -1.21
N GLN A 48 6.89 6.09 -1.83
CA GLN A 48 5.57 5.95 -1.24
C GLN A 48 5.11 4.49 -1.40
N VAL A 49 4.51 3.94 -0.35
CA VAL A 49 3.89 2.62 -0.39
C VAL A 49 2.39 2.77 -0.17
N TYR A 50 1.64 2.40 -1.18
CA TYR A 50 0.19 2.35 -1.15
C TYR A 50 -0.27 0.91 -0.98
N VAL A 51 -1.35 0.72 -0.25
CA VAL A 51 -1.99 -0.58 -0.08
C VAL A 51 -3.35 -0.55 -0.74
N GLN A 52 -3.58 -1.53 -1.60
CA GLN A 52 -4.88 -1.88 -2.13
C GLN A 52 -5.43 -3.01 -1.26
N ALA A 53 -6.40 -2.69 -0.41
CA ALA A 53 -7.10 -3.67 0.41
C ALA A 53 -8.18 -4.40 -0.42
N PRO A 54 -8.59 -5.61 -0.01
CA PRO A 54 -9.73 -6.28 -0.64
C PRO A 54 -10.99 -5.44 -0.47
N GLN A 55 -11.79 -5.32 -1.53
CA GLN A 55 -13.09 -4.67 -1.51
C GLN A 55 -14.12 -5.64 -0.92
N GLY A 56 -14.22 -5.63 0.40
CA GLY A 56 -15.21 -6.39 1.15
C GLY A 56 -16.48 -5.58 1.39
N LYS A 57 -16.99 -5.61 2.64
CA LYS A 57 -18.21 -4.89 3.01
C LYS A 57 -17.99 -3.42 3.36
N LEU A 58 -16.74 -2.99 3.60
CA LEU A 58 -16.44 -1.67 4.15
C LEU A 58 -16.30 -0.53 3.12
N GLY A 59 -16.42 -0.77 1.82
CA GLY A 59 -16.30 0.30 0.82
C GLY A 59 -14.98 1.08 0.95
N LYS A 60 -13.84 0.41 0.84
CA LYS A 60 -12.52 0.99 1.07
C LYS A 60 -12.03 1.79 -0.13
N PRO A 61 -11.12 2.77 0.08
CA PRO A 61 -10.42 3.42 -1.02
C PRO A 61 -9.69 2.40 -1.90
N ALA A 62 -9.57 2.70 -3.21
CA ALA A 62 -8.84 1.84 -4.14
C ALA A 62 -7.38 1.63 -3.72
N ARG A 63 -6.75 2.67 -3.17
CA ARG A 63 -5.39 2.64 -2.63
C ARG A 63 -5.25 3.63 -1.48
N GLU A 64 -4.55 3.24 -0.44
CA GLU A 64 -4.24 4.09 0.71
C GLU A 64 -2.74 4.17 0.91
N LEU A 65 -2.21 5.38 1.14
CA LEU A 65 -0.81 5.59 1.52
C LEU A 65 -0.58 5.05 2.94
N LYS A 66 0.25 4.03 3.08
CA LYS A 66 0.55 3.39 4.38
C LYS A 66 1.97 3.65 4.88
N ALA A 67 2.92 3.94 3.97
CA ALA A 67 4.28 4.31 4.35
C ALA A 67 4.91 5.21 3.29
N PHE A 68 5.85 6.05 3.70
CA PHE A 68 6.70 6.82 2.82
C PHE A 68 8.05 7.10 3.46
N ALA A 69 9.07 7.31 2.63
CA ALA A 69 10.38 7.77 3.07
C ALA A 69 11.06 8.59 1.97
N LYS A 70 11.89 9.55 2.37
CA LYS A 70 12.67 10.38 1.46
C LYS A 70 14.12 9.91 1.47
N THR A 71 14.74 9.81 0.28
CA THR A 71 16.17 9.51 0.19
C THR A 71 17.01 10.66 0.75
N LYS A 72 18.26 10.36 1.12
CA LYS A 72 19.29 11.40 1.17
C LYS A 72 19.47 12.02 -0.21
N GLU A 73 20.24 13.08 -0.31
CA GLU A 73 20.65 13.60 -1.60
C GLU A 73 21.58 12.60 -2.29
N LEU A 74 21.21 12.17 -3.50
CA LEU A 74 21.96 11.21 -4.29
C LEU A 74 22.68 11.92 -5.43
N ALA A 75 23.96 11.69 -5.58
CA ALA A 75 24.73 12.09 -6.76
C ALA A 75 24.30 11.28 -7.98
N PRO A 76 24.58 11.75 -9.22
CA PRO A 76 24.39 10.95 -10.44
C PRO A 76 24.99 9.55 -10.30
N GLY A 77 24.22 8.51 -10.59
CA GLY A 77 24.61 7.11 -10.48
C GLY A 77 24.58 6.53 -9.05
N GLU A 78 24.45 7.37 -8.02
CA GLU A 78 24.43 6.92 -6.62
C GLU A 78 23.16 6.15 -6.31
N LYS A 79 23.29 5.13 -5.44
CA LYS A 79 22.19 4.27 -4.99
C LYS A 79 22.00 4.41 -3.48
N GLN A 80 20.75 4.25 -3.03
CA GLN A 80 20.40 4.09 -1.62
C GLN A 80 19.43 2.95 -1.47
N LYS A 81 19.77 2.00 -0.59
CA LYS A 81 18.85 0.97 -0.11
C LYS A 81 18.09 1.49 1.11
N MET A 82 16.78 1.25 1.16
CA MET A 82 15.93 1.61 2.30
C MET A 82 14.85 0.57 2.51
N THR A 83 14.43 0.39 3.75
CA THR A 83 13.34 -0.50 4.12
C THR A 83 12.22 0.31 4.76
N LEU A 84 11.00 0.13 4.24
CA LEU A 84 9.79 0.69 4.83
C LEU A 84 9.07 -0.39 5.61
N HIS A 85 8.58 -0.01 6.78
CA HIS A 85 7.91 -0.88 7.74
C HIS A 85 6.44 -0.51 7.83
N ILE A 86 5.55 -1.49 7.66
CA ILE A 86 4.10 -1.31 7.68
C ILE A 86 3.53 -2.28 8.71
N PRO A 87 3.16 -1.81 9.90
CA PRO A 87 2.49 -2.66 10.89
C PRO A 87 1.20 -3.25 10.31
N VAL A 88 0.99 -4.55 10.46
CA VAL A 88 -0.20 -5.25 9.92
C VAL A 88 -1.50 -4.64 10.46
N LYS A 89 -1.50 -4.15 11.70
CA LYS A 89 -2.66 -3.44 12.26
C LYS A 89 -3.07 -2.20 11.46
N ASN A 90 -2.13 -1.55 10.75
CA ASN A 90 -2.41 -0.37 9.93
C ASN A 90 -3.11 -0.72 8.61
N LEU A 91 -3.27 -2.01 8.29
CA LEU A 91 -4.04 -2.48 7.14
C LEU A 91 -5.55 -2.55 7.45
N ALA A 92 -5.93 -2.49 8.73
CA ALA A 92 -7.31 -2.52 9.16
C ALA A 92 -8.06 -1.24 8.76
N SER A 93 -9.36 -1.39 8.55
CA SER A 93 -10.31 -0.31 8.27
C SER A 93 -11.37 -0.25 9.37
N TYR A 94 -11.91 0.93 9.63
CA TYR A 94 -12.89 1.13 10.67
C TYR A 94 -14.30 0.74 10.20
N ASP A 95 -14.97 -0.12 10.94
CA ASP A 95 -16.38 -0.49 10.74
C ASP A 95 -17.25 0.40 11.64
N ASP A 96 -17.66 1.54 11.13
CA ASP A 96 -18.43 2.55 11.86
C ASP A 96 -19.89 2.14 12.06
N SER A 97 -20.48 1.44 11.12
CA SER A 97 -21.90 1.07 11.11
C SER A 97 -22.16 -0.40 11.47
N GLY A 98 -21.12 -1.22 11.53
CA GLY A 98 -21.24 -2.65 11.77
C GLY A 98 -21.55 -3.47 10.51
N VAL A 99 -21.33 -2.90 9.32
CA VAL A 99 -21.59 -3.59 8.04
C VAL A 99 -20.74 -4.85 7.88
N ALA A 100 -19.53 -4.87 8.45
CA ALA A 100 -18.69 -6.07 8.51
C ALA A 100 -19.01 -6.99 9.71
N GLY A 101 -19.99 -6.63 10.53
CA GLY A 101 -20.43 -7.38 11.72
C GLY A 101 -19.75 -6.94 13.03
N HIS A 102 -18.91 -5.90 13.00
CA HIS A 102 -18.11 -5.47 14.15
C HIS A 102 -18.15 -3.95 14.30
N LYS A 103 -19.33 -3.41 14.65
CA LYS A 103 -19.54 -1.98 14.85
C LYS A 103 -18.50 -1.38 15.80
N SER A 104 -18.01 -0.19 15.45
CA SER A 104 -17.00 0.57 16.21
C SER A 104 -15.66 -0.16 16.39
N CYS A 105 -15.31 -1.03 15.45
CA CYS A 105 -14.05 -1.78 15.47
C CYS A 105 -13.18 -1.47 14.25
N TYR A 106 -11.87 -1.55 14.43
CA TYR A 106 -10.95 -1.69 13.32
C TYR A 106 -10.86 -3.17 12.92
N VAL A 107 -11.12 -3.46 11.66
CA VAL A 107 -11.12 -4.83 11.13
C VAL A 107 -10.25 -4.97 9.88
N SER A 108 -9.55 -6.08 9.78
CA SER A 108 -8.91 -6.53 8.54
C SER A 108 -9.80 -7.57 7.89
N GLU A 109 -10.41 -7.24 6.75
CA GLU A 109 -11.25 -8.18 6.01
C GLU A 109 -10.40 -9.24 5.31
N ALA A 110 -10.97 -10.43 5.13
CA ALA A 110 -10.31 -11.51 4.41
C ALA A 110 -10.03 -11.13 2.95
N GLY A 111 -8.88 -11.51 2.44
CA GLY A 111 -8.48 -11.27 1.06
C GLY A 111 -7.02 -10.88 0.91
N ALA A 112 -6.67 -10.43 -0.30
CA ALA A 112 -5.32 -10.04 -0.67
C ALA A 112 -5.12 -8.53 -0.48
N TYR A 113 -4.09 -8.17 0.27
CA TYR A 113 -3.61 -6.79 0.43
C TYR A 113 -2.39 -6.60 -0.47
N VAL A 114 -2.55 -5.86 -1.55
CA VAL A 114 -1.52 -5.64 -2.57
C VAL A 114 -0.76 -4.35 -2.28
N PHE A 115 0.56 -4.42 -2.28
CA PHE A 115 1.43 -3.28 -2.00
C PHE A 115 1.95 -2.69 -3.31
N HIS A 116 1.68 -1.40 -3.49
CA HIS A 116 2.12 -0.62 -4.65
C HIS A 116 3.19 0.36 -4.19
N VAL A 117 4.39 0.25 -4.73
CA VAL A 117 5.53 1.10 -4.40
C VAL A 117 5.81 2.06 -5.54
N GLY A 118 5.91 3.34 -5.24
CA GLY A 118 6.12 4.35 -6.27
C GLY A 118 6.51 5.71 -5.72
N ASN A 119 6.62 6.69 -6.61
CA ASN A 119 6.80 8.10 -6.23
C ASN A 119 5.48 8.89 -6.27
N SER A 120 4.41 8.27 -6.73
CA SER A 120 3.05 8.82 -6.69
C SER A 120 2.05 7.67 -6.78
N VAL A 121 0.77 7.93 -6.47
CA VAL A 121 -0.29 6.92 -6.54
C VAL A 121 -0.49 6.36 -7.97
N ARG A 122 -0.16 7.13 -9.00
CA ARG A 122 -0.30 6.75 -10.41
C ARG A 122 0.93 6.07 -10.99
N ASN A 123 2.10 6.27 -10.41
CA ASN A 123 3.35 5.70 -10.88
C ASN A 123 3.91 4.74 -9.84
N THR A 124 3.35 3.53 -9.83
CA THR A 124 3.68 2.48 -8.87
C THR A 124 3.97 1.16 -9.54
N LYS A 125 4.70 0.30 -8.84
CA LYS A 125 4.88 -1.12 -9.15
C LYS A 125 4.41 -1.95 -7.98
N ILE A 126 3.92 -3.16 -8.25
CA ILE A 126 3.52 -4.09 -7.20
C ILE A 126 4.78 -4.68 -6.56
N ALA A 127 4.84 -4.63 -5.23
CA ALA A 127 5.84 -5.34 -4.45
C ALA A 127 5.38 -6.77 -4.20
N ASP A 128 6.23 -7.73 -4.48
CA ASP A 128 6.00 -9.10 -4.09
C ASP A 128 6.24 -9.26 -2.58
N VAL A 129 5.28 -9.86 -1.88
CA VAL A 129 5.38 -10.15 -0.45
C VAL A 129 5.44 -11.67 -0.28
N ASP A 130 6.56 -12.18 0.22
CA ASP A 130 6.82 -13.60 0.47
C ASP A 130 6.57 -14.52 -0.75
N GLY A 131 6.83 -14.03 -1.97
CA GLY A 131 6.61 -14.80 -3.20
C GLY A 131 5.15 -14.98 -3.59
N LYS A 132 4.22 -14.20 -2.99
CA LYS A 132 2.76 -14.35 -3.20
C LYS A 132 2.11 -13.15 -3.88
N GLY A 133 2.89 -12.11 -4.20
CA GLY A 133 2.38 -10.87 -4.79
C GLY A 133 1.53 -10.02 -3.84
N ALA A 134 1.16 -10.53 -2.67
CA ALA A 134 0.29 -9.85 -1.71
C ALA A 134 0.40 -10.44 -0.31
N TYR A 135 0.02 -9.67 0.70
CA TYR A 135 -0.22 -10.18 2.05
C TYR A 135 -1.65 -10.73 2.14
N ILE A 136 -1.78 -12.00 2.51
CA ILE A 136 -3.08 -12.68 2.54
C ILE A 136 -3.64 -12.76 3.96
N VAL A 137 -4.80 -12.16 4.16
CA VAL A 137 -5.62 -12.32 5.36
C VAL A 137 -6.64 -13.43 5.08
N LYS A 138 -6.58 -14.53 5.84
CA LYS A 138 -7.40 -15.72 5.58
C LYS A 138 -8.85 -15.54 6.03
N GLU A 139 -9.05 -14.83 7.13
CA GLU A 139 -10.37 -14.58 7.74
C GLU A 139 -10.42 -13.17 8.32
N LEU A 140 -11.62 -12.63 8.47
CA LEU A 140 -11.81 -11.33 9.09
C LEU A 140 -11.24 -11.33 10.51
N CYS A 141 -10.45 -10.32 10.82
CA CYS A 141 -9.80 -10.15 12.11
C CYS A 141 -10.11 -8.77 12.69
N VAL A 142 -10.65 -8.71 13.91
CA VAL A 142 -10.77 -7.48 14.68
C VAL A 142 -9.42 -7.14 15.28
N THR A 143 -8.86 -5.97 14.93
CA THR A 143 -7.56 -5.52 15.44
C THR A 143 -7.70 -4.61 16.65
N GLU A 144 -8.79 -3.86 16.73
CA GLU A 144 -9.06 -2.93 17.83
C GLU A 144 -10.57 -2.67 17.93
N ALA A 145 -11.11 -2.63 19.16
CA ALA A 145 -12.46 -2.23 19.43
C ALA A 145 -12.47 -0.89 20.16
N LEU A 146 -13.30 0.05 19.68
CA LEU A 146 -13.44 1.39 20.26
C LEU A 146 -14.81 1.60 20.88
N GLN A 147 -14.97 2.70 21.62
CA GLN A 147 -16.26 3.16 22.09
C GLN A 147 -17.09 3.76 20.96
N GLU A 148 -18.40 3.59 21.00
CA GLU A 148 -19.33 4.06 19.95
C GLU A 148 -19.60 5.57 19.95
N ALA A 149 -18.78 6.39 20.59
CA ALA A 149 -19.05 7.81 20.81
C ALA A 149 -19.33 8.62 19.54
N LEU A 150 -18.79 8.20 18.39
CA LEU A 150 -18.93 8.87 17.09
C LEU A 150 -19.52 7.95 16.01
N ALA A 151 -20.18 6.87 16.40
CA ALA A 151 -20.83 5.98 15.43
C ALA A 151 -22.04 6.66 14.79
N PRO A 152 -22.29 6.46 13.47
CA PRO A 152 -23.48 6.98 12.81
C PRO A 152 -24.75 6.46 13.47
N THR A 153 -25.72 7.37 13.67
CA THR A 153 -27.05 7.03 14.25
C THR A 153 -28.06 6.68 13.16
N GLU A 154 -27.81 7.12 11.93
CA GLU A 154 -28.66 6.86 10.77
C GLU A 154 -27.88 6.10 9.71
N ALA A 155 -28.56 5.24 8.97
CA ALA A 155 -27.95 4.52 7.84
C ALA A 155 -27.62 5.51 6.69
N PHE A 156 -26.51 5.29 6.01
CA PHE A 156 -26.09 6.07 4.86
C PHE A 156 -25.56 5.17 3.74
N GLU A 157 -25.68 5.66 2.50
CA GLU A 157 -25.10 4.99 1.36
C GLU A 157 -23.60 5.23 1.29
N ARG A 158 -22.84 4.17 1.01
CA ARG A 158 -21.40 4.24 0.79
C ARG A 158 -21.09 4.24 -0.70
N ILE A 159 -20.04 4.95 -1.05
CA ILE A 159 -19.46 4.89 -2.40
C ILE A 159 -18.20 4.04 -2.32
N ARG A 160 -18.09 3.05 -3.19
CA ARG A 160 -16.88 2.23 -3.34
C ARG A 160 -16.21 2.49 -4.69
N PRO A 161 -14.90 2.28 -4.82
CA PRO A 161 -14.25 2.37 -6.12
C PRO A 161 -14.74 1.23 -7.03
N GLY A 162 -15.20 1.59 -8.22
CA GLY A 162 -15.53 0.65 -9.27
C GLY A 162 -14.29 0.14 -10.01
N GLN A 163 -14.48 -0.38 -11.21
CA GLN A 163 -13.38 -0.84 -12.05
C GLN A 163 -12.50 0.33 -12.52
N SER A 164 -11.20 0.07 -12.62
CA SER A 164 -10.27 1.01 -13.22
C SER A 164 -10.56 1.15 -14.73
N ARG A 165 -10.63 2.37 -15.24
CA ARG A 165 -10.70 2.68 -16.67
C ARG A 165 -9.30 2.69 -17.29
N GLU A 166 -9.22 2.67 -18.61
CA GLU A 166 -7.95 2.73 -19.35
C GLU A 166 -7.12 4.01 -19.04
N ASP A 167 -7.79 5.11 -18.73
CA ASP A 167 -7.16 6.38 -18.32
C ASP A 167 -6.64 6.39 -16.87
N GLY A 168 -6.78 5.28 -16.14
CA GLY A 168 -6.40 5.13 -14.73
C GLY A 168 -7.40 5.73 -13.74
N SER A 169 -8.53 6.26 -14.19
CA SER A 169 -9.63 6.69 -13.32
C SER A 169 -10.47 5.49 -12.87
N TYR A 170 -11.25 5.67 -11.81
CA TYR A 170 -12.16 4.65 -11.28
C TYR A 170 -13.62 5.05 -11.50
N GLN A 171 -14.46 4.08 -11.83
CA GLN A 171 -15.89 4.25 -11.69
C GLN A 171 -16.25 4.13 -10.20
N GLN A 172 -17.16 4.99 -9.75
CA GLN A 172 -17.73 4.89 -8.41
C GLN A 172 -19.03 4.09 -8.49
N GLU A 173 -19.17 3.14 -7.59
CA GLU A 173 -20.40 2.33 -7.44
C GLU A 173 -20.98 2.60 -6.06
N LYS A 174 -22.32 2.73 -5.99
CA LYS A 174 -23.03 2.76 -4.71
C LYS A 174 -23.17 1.33 -4.18
N GLU A 175 -23.03 1.17 -2.88
CA GLU A 175 -23.37 -0.07 -2.18
C GLU A 175 -24.87 -0.30 -2.10
#